data_5e2136f14e59004243d433a8081aa6e4
#
_entry.id   5e2136f14e59004243d433a8081aa6e4
#
_cell.length_a   1.000
_cell.length_b   1.000
_cell.length_c   1.000
_cell.angle_alpha   90.00
_cell.angle_beta   90.00
_cell.angle_gamma   90.00
#
_symmetry.space_group_name_H-M   'P 1'
#
loop_
_entity.id
_entity.type
_entity.pdbx_description
1 polymer ?
#
loop_
_entity_poly.entity_id
_entity_poly.type
_entity_poly.pdbx_seq_one_letter_code
_entity_poly.pdbx_strand_id
1 'polypeptide(L)'
;MKKINNGAKFAVVSLSSGVAGENFVSHEIKLANERISHLGYKLVFMDNALKGLEYLANNPKAKADDLLQAFCDKDVEMIICAIGGDNAYEICPYVFENPKLIDAINKNPKVFLGFSDSTTNHLIFNKLGLNTYYGQCLLVDIAELDDKMLPYSEKHFKNLLNGFEDKKIESSAVWYEERKDFSPAALGTKRTSHKETRGYEVINKPLSPAHGKLFGGCLDVIYDLLTGGRHELAKVYNDKYQIFPTDSNFYKDKILFLETSDSKPTPVEFEKQIQTLLNLNVIQSSRAILFGKPQDEVYFKEYEEILRKKIKDTPILFNMNFGHALPHAILPYGRNAKVDFDNLTVEILD
;
A
#
# COMPACT_ATOMS: atom_id res chain seq x y z
N MET A 1 12.02 -7.45 -12.88
CA MET A 1 12.18 -7.63 -11.41
C MET A 1 12.62 -9.04 -11.11
N LYS A 2 13.33 -9.28 -9.98
CA LYS A 2 13.85 -10.64 -9.66
C LYS A 2 12.70 -11.52 -9.14
N LYS A 3 12.61 -12.75 -9.65
CA LYS A 3 11.74 -13.79 -9.12
C LYS A 3 12.20 -14.20 -7.72
N ILE A 4 11.23 -14.45 -6.82
CA ILE A 4 11.49 -14.98 -5.47
C ILE A 4 11.86 -16.47 -5.58
N ASN A 5 12.94 -16.88 -4.91
CA ASN A 5 13.42 -18.26 -4.95
C ASN A 5 12.51 -19.18 -4.11
N ASN A 6 12.27 -20.41 -4.61
CA ASN A 6 11.55 -21.42 -3.83
C ASN A 6 12.24 -21.67 -2.48
N GLY A 7 11.44 -21.78 -1.42
CA GLY A 7 11.92 -21.98 -0.05
C GLY A 7 12.43 -20.71 0.63
N ALA A 8 12.37 -19.54 -0.04
CA ALA A 8 12.75 -18.26 0.55
C ALA A 8 11.91 -17.95 1.80
N LYS A 9 12.49 -17.18 2.72
CA LYS A 9 11.80 -16.66 3.89
C LYS A 9 11.07 -15.36 3.56
N PHE A 10 9.85 -15.25 4.04
CA PHE A 10 9.05 -14.02 4.08
C PHE A 10 9.02 -13.52 5.51
N ALA A 11 9.72 -12.42 5.78
CA ALA A 11 9.76 -11.79 7.09
C ALA A 11 8.47 -10.98 7.32
N VAL A 12 7.74 -11.31 8.37
CA VAL A 12 6.58 -10.53 8.82
C VAL A 12 7.05 -9.47 9.81
N VAL A 13 6.61 -8.23 9.57
CA VAL A 13 6.89 -7.08 10.42
C VAL A 13 5.58 -6.36 10.78
N SER A 14 5.49 -5.83 11.99
CA SER A 14 4.38 -4.98 12.46
C SER A 14 4.90 -3.56 12.63
N LEU A 15 4.96 -2.79 11.52
CA LEU A 15 5.56 -1.46 11.48
C LEU A 15 4.59 -0.32 11.87
N SER A 16 3.31 -0.66 12.03
CA SER A 16 2.25 0.22 12.51
C SER A 16 1.52 -0.45 13.66
N SER A 17 0.31 -0.95 13.45
CA SER A 17 -0.45 -1.67 14.48
C SER A 17 0.22 -3.00 14.87
N GLY A 18 0.17 -3.31 16.16
CA GLY A 18 0.63 -4.59 16.74
C GLY A 18 -0.43 -5.70 16.73
N VAL A 19 -1.52 -5.55 16.00
CA VAL A 19 -2.68 -6.49 15.99
C VAL A 19 -2.25 -7.94 15.76
N ALA A 20 -1.23 -8.18 14.94
CA ALA A 20 -0.75 -9.55 14.66
C ALA A 20 -0.29 -10.32 15.91
N GLY A 21 0.05 -9.63 17.00
CA GLY A 21 0.42 -10.24 18.28
C GLY A 21 -0.75 -10.55 19.20
N GLU A 22 -1.98 -10.20 18.81
CA GLU A 22 -3.16 -10.39 19.64
C GLU A 22 -3.78 -11.78 19.44
N ASN A 23 -4.30 -12.34 20.52
CA ASN A 23 -4.87 -13.69 20.50
C ASN A 23 -6.07 -13.82 19.56
N PHE A 24 -6.83 -12.75 19.37
CA PHE A 24 -8.04 -12.79 18.56
C PHE A 24 -7.77 -12.94 17.05
N VAL A 25 -6.52 -12.71 16.58
CA VAL A 25 -6.10 -12.95 15.18
C VAL A 25 -5.25 -14.22 15.00
N SER A 26 -5.09 -15.03 16.02
CA SER A 26 -4.22 -16.22 15.98
C SER A 26 -4.62 -17.22 14.89
N HIS A 27 -5.90 -17.34 14.58
CA HIS A 27 -6.42 -18.19 13.49
C HIS A 27 -6.05 -17.64 12.10
N GLU A 28 -6.02 -16.32 11.93
CA GLU A 28 -5.58 -15.67 10.69
C GLU A 28 -4.07 -15.86 10.48
N ILE A 29 -3.27 -15.72 11.53
CA ILE A 29 -1.82 -16.01 11.49
C ILE A 29 -1.57 -17.45 11.08
N LYS A 30 -2.33 -18.41 11.62
CA LYS A 30 -2.22 -19.82 11.25
C LYS A 30 -2.57 -20.03 9.78
N LEU A 31 -3.68 -19.44 9.31
CA LEU A 31 -4.14 -19.52 7.93
C LEU A 31 -3.11 -18.94 6.95
N ALA A 32 -2.55 -17.77 7.27
CA ALA A 32 -1.50 -17.16 6.46
C ALA A 32 -0.26 -18.05 6.35
N ASN A 33 0.18 -18.64 7.47
CA ASN A 33 1.33 -19.55 7.48
C ASN A 33 1.09 -20.81 6.64
N GLU A 34 -0.10 -21.40 6.72
CA GLU A 34 -0.49 -22.54 5.89
C GLU A 34 -0.46 -22.19 4.39
N ARG A 35 -1.02 -21.05 3.99
CA ARG A 35 -1.05 -20.60 2.58
C ARG A 35 0.34 -20.32 2.04
N ILE A 36 1.16 -19.61 2.77
CA ILE A 36 2.55 -19.34 2.35
C ILE A 36 3.35 -20.64 2.23
N SER A 37 3.15 -21.58 3.17
CA SER A 37 3.79 -22.90 3.11
C SER A 37 3.34 -23.71 1.89
N HIS A 38 2.05 -23.68 1.54
CA HIS A 38 1.53 -24.35 0.33
C HIS A 38 2.07 -23.73 -0.98
N LEU A 39 2.45 -22.45 -0.96
CA LEU A 39 3.12 -21.80 -2.08
C LEU A 39 4.62 -22.15 -2.16
N GLY A 40 5.16 -22.90 -1.19
CA GLY A 40 6.56 -23.32 -1.16
C GLY A 40 7.51 -22.34 -0.47
N TYR A 41 6.99 -21.41 0.33
CA TYR A 41 7.77 -20.40 1.06
C TYR A 41 7.67 -20.59 2.58
N LYS A 42 8.50 -19.86 3.34
CA LYS A 42 8.52 -19.91 4.80
C LYS A 42 8.14 -18.55 5.38
N LEU A 43 7.09 -18.49 6.17
CA LEU A 43 6.73 -17.31 6.93
C LEU A 43 7.56 -17.26 8.23
N VAL A 44 8.21 -16.12 8.49
CA VAL A 44 9.05 -15.91 9.67
C VAL A 44 8.67 -14.58 10.30
N PHE A 45 8.26 -14.60 11.56
CA PHE A 45 7.94 -13.38 12.29
C PHE A 45 9.21 -12.80 12.92
N MET A 46 9.44 -11.50 12.72
CA MET A 46 10.54 -10.80 13.39
C MET A 46 10.29 -10.71 14.88
N ASP A 47 11.33 -10.48 15.67
CA ASP A 47 11.34 -10.64 17.13
C ASP A 47 10.24 -9.85 17.87
N ASN A 48 9.82 -8.71 17.29
CA ASN A 48 8.80 -7.85 17.87
C ASN A 48 7.45 -7.92 17.14
N ALA A 49 7.37 -8.56 15.98
CA ALA A 49 6.18 -8.54 15.11
C ALA A 49 4.90 -9.06 15.82
N LEU A 50 5.04 -9.96 16.79
CA LEU A 50 3.95 -10.57 17.56
C LEU A 50 3.91 -10.11 19.03
N LYS A 51 4.45 -8.94 19.36
CA LYS A 51 4.47 -8.43 20.75
C LYS A 51 3.16 -7.76 21.18
N GLY A 52 2.22 -7.56 20.26
CA GLY A 52 0.90 -7.00 20.55
C GLY A 52 0.83 -5.47 20.45
N LEU A 53 -0.40 -4.98 20.52
CA LEU A 53 -0.76 -3.57 20.36
C LEU A 53 -0.04 -2.67 21.37
N GLU A 54 -0.16 -2.98 22.65
CA GLU A 54 0.39 -2.15 23.74
C GLU A 54 1.92 -2.05 23.66
N TYR A 55 2.59 -3.17 23.42
CA TYR A 55 4.05 -3.18 23.32
C TYR A 55 4.55 -2.31 22.17
N LEU A 56 4.01 -2.49 20.98
CA LEU A 56 4.48 -1.77 19.78
C LEU A 56 4.09 -0.29 19.78
N ALA A 57 2.97 0.08 20.40
CA ALA A 57 2.61 1.47 20.62
C ALA A 57 3.59 2.20 21.53
N ASN A 58 4.12 1.51 22.56
CA ASN A 58 5.06 2.08 23.50
C ASN A 58 6.55 1.93 23.11
N ASN A 59 6.84 1.18 22.03
CA ASN A 59 8.21 0.85 21.61
C ASN A 59 8.42 1.02 20.11
N PRO A 60 8.31 2.24 19.54
CA PRO A 60 8.46 2.44 18.08
C PRO A 60 9.84 2.04 17.55
N LYS A 61 10.89 2.09 18.39
CA LYS A 61 12.22 1.61 18.02
C LYS A 61 12.22 0.12 17.67
N ALA A 62 11.42 -0.71 18.38
CA ALA A 62 11.34 -2.14 18.13
C ALA A 62 10.88 -2.48 16.69
N LYS A 63 10.03 -1.63 16.11
CA LYS A 63 9.61 -1.73 14.70
C LYS A 63 10.80 -1.58 13.74
N ALA A 64 11.71 -0.64 14.01
CA ALA A 64 12.93 -0.43 13.22
C ALA A 64 13.98 -1.52 13.47
N ASP A 65 14.06 -2.08 14.68
CA ASP A 65 14.93 -3.22 14.98
C ASP A 65 14.50 -4.47 14.19
N ASP A 66 13.20 -4.71 14.03
CA ASP A 66 12.66 -5.78 13.17
C ASP A 66 13.03 -5.57 11.69
N LEU A 67 13.00 -4.34 11.20
CA LEU A 67 13.48 -4.03 9.84
C LEU A 67 14.97 -4.36 9.69
N LEU A 68 15.79 -3.97 10.67
CA LEU A 68 17.23 -4.28 10.64
C LEU A 68 17.46 -5.80 10.62
N GLN A 69 16.75 -6.55 11.45
CA GLN A 69 16.80 -8.01 11.47
C GLN A 69 16.43 -8.60 10.10
N ALA A 70 15.31 -8.17 9.52
CA ALA A 70 14.82 -8.67 8.23
C ALA A 70 15.79 -8.35 7.08
N PHE A 71 16.36 -7.14 7.03
CA PHE A 71 17.32 -6.77 5.99
C PHE A 71 18.69 -7.46 6.16
N CYS A 72 19.08 -7.80 7.39
CA CYS A 72 20.35 -8.53 7.66
C CYS A 72 20.23 -10.03 7.41
N ASP A 73 19.06 -10.66 7.49
CA ASP A 73 18.87 -12.09 7.18
C ASP A 73 18.99 -12.32 5.66
N LYS A 74 20.00 -13.09 5.25
CA LYS A 74 20.27 -13.38 3.83
C LYS A 74 19.25 -14.31 3.19
N ASP A 75 18.53 -15.11 3.99
CA ASP A 75 17.51 -16.04 3.50
C ASP A 75 16.16 -15.34 3.30
N VAL A 76 15.97 -14.13 3.86
CA VAL A 76 14.79 -13.31 3.65
C VAL A 76 14.85 -12.68 2.26
N GLU A 77 13.85 -12.94 1.43
CA GLU A 77 13.70 -12.29 0.12
C GLU A 77 12.53 -11.31 0.07
N MET A 78 11.54 -11.49 0.95
CA MET A 78 10.38 -10.60 1.08
C MET A 78 10.17 -10.17 2.53
N ILE A 79 9.82 -8.91 2.72
CA ILE A 79 9.31 -8.34 3.97
C ILE A 79 7.84 -7.98 3.70
N ILE A 80 6.94 -8.52 4.51
CA ILE A 80 5.51 -8.25 4.41
C ILE A 80 5.00 -7.61 5.69
N CYS A 81 4.26 -6.51 5.56
CA CYS A 81 3.58 -5.91 6.70
C CYS A 81 2.45 -6.83 7.18
N ALA A 82 2.35 -7.03 8.48
CA ALA A 82 1.26 -7.79 9.07
C ALA A 82 -0.09 -7.13 8.77
N ILE A 83 -0.19 -5.84 9.03
CA ILE A 83 -1.35 -4.99 8.76
C ILE A 83 -0.92 -3.51 8.74
N GLY A 84 -1.82 -2.60 8.35
CA GLY A 84 -1.68 -1.17 8.52
C GLY A 84 -1.86 -0.69 9.98
N GLY A 85 -2.48 0.45 10.16
CA GLY A 85 -2.72 1.13 11.43
C GLY A 85 -2.70 2.65 11.26
N ASP A 86 -2.08 3.38 12.21
CA ASP A 86 -2.07 4.85 12.17
C ASP A 86 -0.79 5.50 12.73
N ASN A 87 0.25 4.71 13.06
CA ASN A 87 1.44 5.21 13.74
C ASN A 87 2.78 4.76 13.10
N ALA A 88 2.77 4.41 11.82
CA ALA A 88 3.99 4.04 11.09
C ALA A 88 5.00 5.21 11.00
N TYR A 89 4.56 6.46 11.09
CA TYR A 89 5.43 7.64 11.09
C TYR A 89 6.44 7.64 12.26
N GLU A 90 6.12 6.97 13.36
CA GLU A 90 6.99 6.93 14.56
C GLU A 90 8.34 6.27 14.33
N ILE A 91 8.47 5.44 13.28
CA ILE A 91 9.74 4.79 12.96
C ILE A 91 10.75 5.73 12.30
N CYS A 92 10.33 6.89 11.78
CA CYS A 92 11.17 7.80 10.99
C CYS A 92 12.53 8.09 11.62
N PRO A 93 12.64 8.56 12.90
CA PRO A 93 13.94 8.83 13.51
C PRO A 93 14.80 7.57 13.63
N TYR A 94 14.20 6.42 13.93
CA TYR A 94 14.92 5.17 14.11
C TYR A 94 15.40 4.53 12.81
N VAL A 95 14.87 4.97 11.67
CA VAL A 95 15.36 4.58 10.34
C VAL A 95 16.41 5.57 9.86
N PHE A 96 16.08 6.87 9.80
CA PHE A 96 16.96 7.89 9.18
C PHE A 96 18.22 8.19 10.02
N GLU A 97 18.17 7.98 11.33
CA GLU A 97 19.30 8.19 12.23
C GLU A 97 20.05 6.88 12.54
N ASN A 98 19.72 5.79 11.84
CA ASN A 98 20.38 4.48 12.00
C ASN A 98 21.20 4.11 10.75
N PRO A 99 22.51 4.45 10.71
CA PRO A 99 23.36 4.16 9.55
C PRO A 99 23.50 2.65 9.27
N LYS A 100 23.37 1.79 10.29
CA LYS A 100 23.41 0.32 10.10
C LYS A 100 22.18 -0.18 9.36
N LEU A 101 20.99 0.35 9.66
CA LEU A 101 19.78 -0.03 8.96
C LEU A 101 19.80 0.48 7.52
N ILE A 102 20.21 1.73 7.30
CA ILE A 102 20.37 2.30 5.95
C ILE A 102 21.35 1.45 5.11
N ASP A 103 22.48 1.08 5.69
CA ASP A 103 23.48 0.24 5.03
C ASP A 103 22.92 -1.16 4.70
N ALA A 104 22.17 -1.78 5.63
CA ALA A 104 21.52 -3.07 5.42
C ALA A 104 20.49 -3.02 4.28
N ILE A 105 19.65 -1.97 4.21
CA ILE A 105 18.68 -1.75 3.14
C ILE A 105 19.39 -1.66 1.78
N ASN A 106 20.47 -0.87 1.70
CA ASN A 106 21.21 -0.64 0.46
C ASN A 106 21.97 -1.87 -0.02
N LYS A 107 22.55 -2.66 0.90
CA LYS A 107 23.36 -3.85 0.57
C LYS A 107 22.52 -5.11 0.30
N ASN A 108 21.35 -5.20 0.92
CA ASN A 108 20.48 -6.36 0.82
C ASN A 108 19.04 -5.96 0.47
N PRO A 109 18.78 -5.33 -0.69
CA PRO A 109 17.44 -4.91 -1.05
C PRO A 109 16.47 -6.10 -1.07
N LYS A 110 15.33 -5.97 -0.41
CA LYS A 110 14.28 -6.98 -0.30
C LYS A 110 13.02 -6.51 -1.01
N VAL A 111 12.15 -7.43 -1.42
CA VAL A 111 10.76 -7.11 -1.75
C VAL A 111 10.08 -6.66 -0.47
N PHE A 112 9.52 -5.46 -0.46
CA PHE A 112 8.70 -4.97 0.65
C PHE A 112 7.26 -4.79 0.19
N LEU A 113 6.32 -5.40 0.91
CA LEU A 113 4.89 -5.43 0.59
C LEU A 113 4.06 -4.92 1.76
N GLY A 114 3.17 -3.97 1.48
CA GLY A 114 2.23 -3.38 2.44
C GLY A 114 1.30 -2.39 1.78
N PHE A 115 0.32 -1.87 2.51
CA PHE A 115 -0.56 -0.78 2.08
C PHE A 115 -1.12 -0.02 3.30
N SER A 116 -2.08 0.89 3.11
CA SER A 116 -2.67 1.69 4.19
C SER A 116 -1.61 2.56 4.88
N ASP A 117 -1.50 2.52 6.21
CA ASP A 117 -0.49 3.25 6.97
C ASP A 117 0.96 2.89 6.59
N SER A 118 1.16 1.71 5.98
CA SER A 118 2.45 1.37 5.37
C SER A 118 2.87 2.31 4.23
N THR A 119 1.99 3.21 3.78
CA THR A 119 2.34 4.34 2.90
C THR A 119 3.58 5.07 3.42
N THR A 120 3.64 5.33 4.73
CA THR A 120 4.80 5.96 5.36
C THR A 120 6.08 5.15 5.12
N ASN A 121 6.01 3.83 5.26
CA ASN A 121 7.16 2.94 5.01
C ASN A 121 7.60 2.95 3.54
N HIS A 122 6.66 2.95 2.60
CA HIS A 122 6.95 3.07 1.17
C HIS A 122 7.66 4.39 0.84
N LEU A 123 7.20 5.49 1.43
CA LEU A 123 7.81 6.81 1.28
C LEU A 123 9.24 6.83 1.83
N ILE A 124 9.47 6.28 3.03
CA ILE A 124 10.79 6.12 3.64
C ILE A 124 11.72 5.32 2.72
N PHE A 125 11.29 4.14 2.27
CA PHE A 125 12.09 3.28 1.42
C PHE A 125 12.36 3.88 0.05
N ASN A 126 11.38 4.56 -0.55
CA ASN A 126 11.59 5.27 -1.82
C ASN A 126 12.66 6.37 -1.68
N LYS A 127 12.63 7.12 -0.57
CA LYS A 127 13.67 8.12 -0.27
C LYS A 127 15.05 7.49 -0.08
N LEU A 128 15.12 6.27 0.44
CA LEU A 128 16.37 5.50 0.57
C LEU A 128 16.78 4.75 -0.71
N GLY A 129 16.03 4.92 -1.81
CA GLY A 129 16.33 4.30 -3.10
C GLY A 129 15.84 2.87 -3.28
N LEU A 130 15.06 2.32 -2.34
CA LEU A 130 14.47 0.99 -2.45
C LEU A 130 13.10 1.08 -3.15
N ASN A 131 12.94 0.32 -4.24
CA ASN A 131 11.62 0.11 -4.84
C ASN A 131 10.83 -0.91 -4.03
N THR A 132 9.55 -0.61 -3.77
CA THR A 132 8.66 -1.42 -2.94
C THR A 132 7.38 -1.79 -3.69
N TYR A 133 6.43 -2.47 -3.04
CA TYR A 133 5.21 -2.95 -3.68
C TYR A 133 4.01 -2.59 -2.80
N TYR A 134 3.16 -1.70 -3.30
CA TYR A 134 1.96 -1.24 -2.61
C TYR A 134 0.76 -2.08 -3.01
N GLY A 135 -0.04 -2.55 -2.04
CA GLY A 135 -1.35 -3.13 -2.35
C GLY A 135 -1.84 -4.27 -1.48
N GLN A 136 -0.99 -5.05 -0.82
CA GLN A 136 -1.41 -6.21 -0.01
C GLN A 136 -0.66 -6.28 1.32
N CYS A 137 -1.26 -6.96 2.30
CA CYS A 137 -0.61 -7.28 3.58
C CYS A 137 -1.00 -8.69 4.07
N LEU A 138 -0.42 -9.12 5.19
CA LEU A 138 -0.60 -10.48 5.67
C LEU A 138 -2.05 -10.77 6.07
N LEU A 139 -2.62 -9.96 6.99
CA LEU A 139 -3.92 -10.25 7.60
C LEU A 139 -5.11 -9.99 6.66
N VAL A 140 -5.03 -8.98 5.79
CA VAL A 140 -6.15 -8.64 4.91
C VAL A 140 -6.22 -9.56 3.68
N ASP A 141 -5.06 -9.88 3.07
CA ASP A 141 -5.02 -10.57 1.78
C ASP A 141 -4.62 -12.03 1.91
N ILE A 142 -3.46 -12.29 2.56
CA ILE A 142 -2.94 -13.65 2.66
C ILE A 142 -3.79 -14.48 3.62
N ALA A 143 -4.23 -13.89 4.73
CA ALA A 143 -5.10 -14.51 5.73
C ALA A 143 -6.61 -14.33 5.43
N GLU A 144 -7.01 -14.00 4.19
CA GLU A 144 -8.44 -13.94 3.84
C GLU A 144 -9.18 -15.16 4.38
N LEU A 145 -10.28 -14.92 5.13
CA LEU A 145 -10.99 -15.98 5.88
C LEU A 145 -11.80 -16.94 5.00
N ASP A 146 -11.98 -16.66 3.71
CA ASP A 146 -12.53 -17.64 2.75
C ASP A 146 -11.57 -18.84 2.59
N ASP A 147 -11.99 -19.91 1.94
CA ASP A 147 -11.19 -21.10 1.65
C ASP A 147 -9.89 -20.76 0.89
N LYS A 148 -9.88 -19.64 0.13
CA LYS A 148 -8.75 -19.16 -0.67
C LYS A 148 -8.62 -17.64 -0.57
N MET A 149 -7.47 -17.14 -0.94
CA MET A 149 -7.31 -15.70 -1.24
C MET A 149 -8.30 -15.28 -2.33
N LEU A 150 -8.69 -14.02 -2.33
CA LEU A 150 -9.52 -13.46 -3.41
C LEU A 150 -8.79 -13.64 -4.76
N PRO A 151 -9.44 -14.18 -5.81
CA PRO A 151 -8.77 -14.63 -7.03
C PRO A 151 -7.89 -13.56 -7.71
N TYR A 152 -8.38 -12.32 -7.74
CA TYR A 152 -7.63 -11.20 -8.33
C TYR A 152 -6.40 -10.83 -7.47
N SER A 153 -6.56 -10.75 -6.14
CA SER A 153 -5.44 -10.50 -5.22
C SER A 153 -4.41 -11.63 -5.29
N GLU A 154 -4.85 -12.90 -5.34
CA GLU A 154 -3.97 -14.06 -5.50
C GLU A 154 -3.17 -14.02 -6.81
N LYS A 155 -3.83 -13.65 -7.93
CA LYS A 155 -3.16 -13.46 -9.22
C LYS A 155 -2.02 -12.44 -9.09
N HIS A 156 -2.28 -11.28 -8.49
CA HIS A 156 -1.28 -10.24 -8.31
C HIS A 156 -0.17 -10.64 -7.35
N PHE A 157 -0.48 -11.37 -6.26
CA PHE A 157 0.52 -11.90 -5.35
C PHE A 157 1.46 -12.90 -6.05
N LYS A 158 0.90 -13.87 -6.79
CA LYS A 158 1.67 -14.84 -7.58
C LYS A 158 2.51 -14.16 -8.66
N ASN A 159 1.99 -13.12 -9.29
CA ASN A 159 2.74 -12.32 -10.25
C ASN A 159 3.95 -11.62 -9.60
N LEU A 160 3.79 -11.06 -8.39
CA LEU A 160 4.90 -10.51 -7.62
C LEU A 160 5.97 -11.57 -7.32
N LEU A 161 5.56 -12.78 -6.87
CA LEU A 161 6.48 -13.89 -6.59
C LEU A 161 7.28 -14.31 -7.83
N ASN A 162 6.67 -14.23 -9.00
CA ASN A 162 7.29 -14.55 -10.30
C ASN A 162 8.09 -13.39 -10.91
N GLY A 163 8.35 -12.30 -10.15
CA GLY A 163 9.14 -11.17 -10.63
C GLY A 163 8.36 -10.21 -11.52
N PHE A 164 7.03 -10.17 -11.40
CA PHE A 164 6.15 -9.29 -12.16
C PHE A 164 6.20 -9.56 -13.68
N GLU A 165 6.06 -10.82 -14.06
CA GLU A 165 6.05 -11.24 -15.48
C GLU A 165 4.86 -10.64 -16.25
N ASP A 166 3.66 -10.66 -15.67
CA ASP A 166 2.51 -9.92 -16.21
C ASP A 166 2.65 -8.44 -15.88
N LYS A 167 2.91 -7.65 -16.90
CA LYS A 167 3.17 -6.21 -16.77
C LYS A 167 1.89 -5.37 -16.72
N LYS A 168 0.72 -5.96 -17.01
CA LYS A 168 -0.54 -5.23 -17.11
C LYS A 168 -1.35 -5.33 -15.83
N ILE A 169 -1.92 -4.20 -15.45
CA ILE A 169 -2.90 -4.07 -14.39
C ILE A 169 -4.20 -3.61 -15.04
N GLU A 170 -5.22 -4.45 -14.94
CA GLU A 170 -6.55 -4.28 -15.53
C GLU A 170 -7.62 -4.35 -14.43
N SER A 171 -8.84 -3.90 -14.72
CA SER A 171 -9.94 -3.95 -13.77
C SER A 171 -10.33 -5.38 -13.40
N SER A 172 -10.63 -5.62 -12.13
CA SER A 172 -11.27 -6.85 -11.68
C SER A 172 -12.72 -6.90 -12.16
N ALA A 173 -13.19 -8.09 -12.52
CA ALA A 173 -14.62 -8.30 -12.87
C ALA A 173 -15.54 -8.33 -11.64
N VAL A 174 -14.97 -8.37 -10.44
CA VAL A 174 -15.71 -8.52 -9.17
C VAL A 174 -15.04 -7.63 -8.13
N TRP A 175 -15.86 -6.99 -7.30
CA TRP A 175 -15.40 -6.34 -6.07
C TRP A 175 -16.13 -6.93 -4.85
N TYR A 176 -15.59 -6.73 -3.64
CA TYR A 176 -16.08 -7.36 -2.41
C TYR A 176 -16.25 -6.31 -1.31
N GLU A 177 -17.33 -6.50 -0.50
CA GLU A 177 -17.52 -5.71 0.71
C GLU A 177 -16.50 -6.08 1.79
N GLU A 178 -16.22 -5.11 2.66
CA GLU A 178 -15.43 -5.37 3.86
C GLU A 178 -16.17 -6.35 4.78
N ARG A 179 -15.41 -7.26 5.42
CA ARG A 179 -15.99 -8.19 6.41
C ARG A 179 -16.41 -7.42 7.66
N LYS A 180 -17.49 -7.91 8.28
CA LYS A 180 -17.93 -7.43 9.58
C LYS A 180 -17.53 -8.38 10.70
N ASP A 181 -17.29 -9.65 10.37
CA ASP A 181 -16.89 -10.70 11.32
C ASP A 181 -15.51 -11.24 10.93
N PHE A 182 -14.55 -11.06 11.82
CA PHE A 182 -13.18 -11.57 11.75
C PHE A 182 -12.90 -12.62 12.81
N SER A 183 -13.95 -13.15 13.45
CA SER A 183 -13.80 -14.19 14.46
C SER A 183 -13.42 -15.55 13.82
N PRO A 184 -12.92 -16.51 14.63
CA PRO A 184 -12.68 -17.88 14.13
C PRO A 184 -13.91 -18.56 13.52
N ALA A 185 -15.13 -18.14 13.87
CA ALA A 185 -16.37 -18.67 13.28
C ALA A 185 -16.55 -18.24 11.81
N ALA A 186 -15.87 -17.20 11.37
CA ALA A 186 -15.92 -16.73 9.99
C ALA A 186 -14.96 -17.50 9.05
N LEU A 187 -14.13 -18.43 9.57
CA LEU A 187 -13.27 -19.27 8.73
C LEU A 187 -14.09 -20.07 7.71
N GLY A 188 -13.66 -20.07 6.46
CA GLY A 188 -14.35 -20.72 5.34
C GLY A 188 -15.57 -19.95 4.82
N THR A 189 -15.89 -18.77 5.37
CA THR A 189 -17.02 -17.96 4.88
C THR A 189 -16.55 -17.00 3.78
N LYS A 190 -17.42 -16.81 2.77
CA LYS A 190 -17.17 -15.91 1.65
C LYS A 190 -17.52 -14.47 2.03
N ARG A 191 -16.78 -13.51 1.44
CA ARG A 191 -17.20 -12.11 1.43
C ARG A 191 -18.44 -11.92 0.55
N THR A 192 -19.25 -10.91 0.84
CA THR A 192 -20.26 -10.42 -0.10
C THR A 192 -19.56 -9.89 -1.34
N SER A 193 -19.93 -10.42 -2.51
CA SER A 193 -19.31 -10.06 -3.78
C SER A 193 -20.29 -9.38 -4.72
N HIS A 194 -19.79 -8.44 -5.49
CA HIS A 194 -20.54 -7.71 -6.50
C HIS A 194 -19.84 -7.79 -7.86
N LYS A 195 -20.62 -7.87 -8.92
CA LYS A 195 -20.07 -7.75 -10.27
C LYS A 195 -19.58 -6.31 -10.48
N GLU A 196 -18.35 -6.15 -10.98
CA GLU A 196 -17.88 -4.84 -11.44
C GLU A 196 -18.57 -4.51 -12.77
N THR A 197 -19.31 -3.41 -12.81
CA THR A 197 -20.10 -3.00 -13.99
C THR A 197 -19.57 -1.74 -14.64
N ARG A 198 -18.67 -1.01 -13.99
CA ARG A 198 -18.09 0.25 -14.46
C ARG A 198 -16.69 0.03 -15.04
N GLY A 199 -15.87 -0.81 -14.38
CA GLY A 199 -14.44 -0.92 -14.65
C GLY A 199 -13.69 0.36 -14.28
N TYR A 200 -12.51 0.57 -14.85
CA TYR A 200 -11.79 1.82 -14.67
C TYR A 200 -12.46 2.94 -15.47
N GLU A 201 -12.51 4.14 -14.89
CA GLU A 201 -13.12 5.33 -15.49
C GLU A 201 -12.09 6.43 -15.71
N VAL A 202 -12.26 7.23 -16.77
CA VAL A 202 -11.34 8.33 -17.09
C VAL A 202 -11.94 9.66 -16.70
N ILE A 203 -11.16 10.47 -15.99
CA ILE A 203 -11.44 11.88 -15.72
C ILE A 203 -10.34 12.70 -16.39
N ASN A 204 -10.70 13.76 -17.12
CA ASN A 204 -9.78 14.61 -17.89
C ASN A 204 -8.93 13.81 -18.89
N LYS A 205 -9.59 13.14 -19.84
CA LYS A 205 -8.94 12.27 -20.82
C LYS A 205 -7.85 13.01 -21.60
N PRO A 206 -6.59 12.56 -21.58
CA PRO A 206 -5.53 13.18 -22.38
C PRO A 206 -5.54 12.67 -23.82
N LEU A 207 -4.79 13.35 -24.71
CA LEU A 207 -4.63 12.94 -26.12
C LEU A 207 -3.67 11.75 -26.31
N SER A 208 -2.85 11.45 -25.30
CA SER A 208 -1.84 10.39 -25.36
C SER A 208 -1.68 9.71 -24.01
N PRO A 209 -1.14 8.47 -23.97
CA PRO A 209 -0.83 7.80 -22.72
C PRO A 209 0.12 8.62 -21.82
N ALA A 210 -0.05 8.51 -20.51
CA ALA A 210 0.87 9.11 -19.55
C ALA A 210 2.00 8.14 -19.18
N HIS A 211 3.22 8.66 -19.04
CA HIS A 211 4.40 7.90 -18.64
C HIS A 211 5.04 8.55 -17.42
N GLY A 212 5.41 7.74 -16.42
CA GLY A 212 6.05 8.24 -15.21
C GLY A 212 6.32 7.16 -14.18
N LYS A 213 6.98 7.53 -13.10
CA LYS A 213 7.25 6.65 -11.96
C LYS A 213 6.06 6.64 -11.00
N LEU A 214 5.66 5.46 -10.56
CA LEU A 214 4.58 5.30 -9.59
C LEU A 214 5.01 5.82 -8.21
N PHE A 215 4.21 6.72 -7.63
CA PHE A 215 4.45 7.34 -6.33
C PHE A 215 3.12 7.71 -5.67
N GLY A 216 2.94 7.49 -4.36
CA GLY A 216 1.68 7.85 -3.69
C GLY A 216 1.35 6.96 -2.51
N GLY A 217 0.08 6.53 -2.40
CA GLY A 217 -0.43 5.67 -1.34
C GLY A 217 -1.76 6.14 -0.74
N CYS A 218 -1.99 5.85 0.53
CA CYS A 218 -3.18 6.25 1.26
C CYS A 218 -3.21 7.77 1.46
N LEU A 219 -4.27 8.40 0.96
CA LEU A 219 -4.42 9.85 0.98
C LEU A 219 -4.53 10.40 2.41
N ASP A 220 -5.18 9.65 3.30
CA ASP A 220 -5.31 10.01 4.72
C ASP A 220 -3.95 10.09 5.42
N VAL A 221 -3.06 9.14 5.13
CA VAL A 221 -1.68 9.12 5.66
C VAL A 221 -0.86 10.28 5.08
N ILE A 222 -0.96 10.50 3.77
CA ILE A 222 -0.27 11.62 3.10
C ILE A 222 -0.75 12.97 3.68
N TYR A 223 -2.06 13.11 3.86
CA TYR A 223 -2.65 14.31 4.45
C TYR A 223 -2.14 14.56 5.87
N ASP A 224 -2.05 13.49 6.69
CA ASP A 224 -1.53 13.60 8.05
C ASP A 224 -0.04 14.01 8.08
N LEU A 225 0.79 13.41 7.24
CA LEU A 225 2.20 13.80 7.06
C LEU A 225 2.36 15.27 6.64
N LEU A 226 1.43 15.81 5.89
CA LEU A 226 1.47 17.20 5.43
C LEU A 226 0.91 18.20 6.44
N THR A 227 -0.08 17.80 7.24
CA THR A 227 -0.85 18.74 8.08
C THR A 227 -0.73 18.48 9.58
N GLY A 228 -0.43 17.23 10.00
CA GLY A 228 -0.47 16.82 11.40
C GLY A 228 -1.89 16.73 11.96
N GLY A 229 -2.91 16.56 11.07
CA GLY A 229 -4.33 16.66 11.46
C GLY A 229 -4.79 15.59 12.44
N ARG A 230 -4.20 14.38 12.37
CA ARG A 230 -4.40 13.29 13.35
C ARG A 230 -3.24 13.21 14.34
N HIS A 231 -1.99 13.36 13.84
CA HIS A 231 -0.77 13.18 14.60
C HIS A 231 0.23 14.31 14.29
N GLU A 232 0.38 15.25 15.20
CA GLU A 232 1.30 16.39 15.02
C GLU A 232 2.73 15.93 14.70
N LEU A 233 3.21 14.84 15.31
CA LEU A 233 4.53 14.29 15.06
C LEU A 233 4.71 13.76 13.65
N ALA A 234 3.67 13.31 12.97
CA ALA A 234 3.74 12.89 11.57
C ALA A 234 4.22 14.04 10.69
N LYS A 235 3.62 15.24 10.88
CA LYS A 235 4.06 16.45 10.18
C LYS A 235 5.48 16.87 10.57
N VAL A 236 5.82 16.86 11.86
CA VAL A 236 7.18 17.20 12.35
C VAL A 236 8.22 16.30 11.68
N TYR A 237 7.97 15.01 11.57
CA TYR A 237 8.89 14.09 10.90
C TYR A 237 8.90 14.28 9.38
N ASN A 238 7.76 14.57 8.76
CA ASN A 238 7.79 14.92 7.34
C ASN A 238 8.54 16.21 7.06
N ASP A 239 8.37 17.24 7.87
CA ASP A 239 9.13 18.50 7.75
C ASP A 239 10.64 18.27 7.90
N LYS A 240 11.05 17.41 8.84
CA LYS A 240 12.45 17.08 9.08
C LYS A 240 13.07 16.20 7.98
N TYR A 241 12.38 15.13 7.61
CA TYR A 241 12.94 14.09 6.74
C TYR A 241 12.47 14.19 5.29
N GLN A 242 11.47 15.02 4.98
CA GLN A 242 10.90 15.19 3.63
C GLN A 242 10.59 13.83 2.98
N ILE A 243 9.87 12.95 3.70
CA ILE A 243 9.49 11.63 3.21
C ILE A 243 8.41 11.73 2.13
N PHE A 244 7.45 12.66 2.30
CA PHE A 244 6.57 13.11 1.23
C PHE A 244 7.02 14.52 0.82
N PRO A 245 7.73 14.67 -0.31
CA PRO A 245 8.31 15.96 -0.71
C PRO A 245 7.26 17.03 -0.96
N THR A 246 7.53 18.27 -0.51
CA THR A 246 6.67 19.42 -0.78
C THR A 246 7.12 20.25 -1.99
N ASP A 247 8.30 19.98 -2.56
CA ASP A 247 8.73 20.59 -3.82
C ASP A 247 8.00 19.96 -5.01
N SER A 248 7.18 20.75 -5.68
CA SER A 248 6.38 20.29 -6.83
C SER A 248 7.24 19.80 -8.01
N ASN A 249 8.49 20.21 -8.13
CA ASN A 249 9.40 19.72 -9.17
C ASN A 249 9.66 18.21 -9.06
N PHE A 250 9.59 17.65 -7.85
CA PHE A 250 9.71 16.21 -7.64
C PHE A 250 8.68 15.38 -8.39
N TYR A 251 7.50 15.96 -8.65
CA TYR A 251 6.34 15.24 -9.23
C TYR A 251 6.28 15.25 -10.75
N LYS A 252 7.17 15.99 -11.44
CA LYS A 252 7.15 16.16 -12.91
C LYS A 252 7.32 14.86 -13.71
N ASP A 253 7.92 13.83 -13.12
CA ASP A 253 8.10 12.50 -13.70
C ASP A 253 7.26 11.43 -12.99
N LYS A 254 6.30 11.82 -12.15
CA LYS A 254 5.48 10.87 -11.37
C LYS A 254 4.09 10.67 -11.97
N ILE A 255 3.61 9.44 -11.83
CA ILE A 255 2.21 9.08 -11.85
C ILE A 255 1.83 8.88 -10.39
N LEU A 256 0.95 9.73 -9.88
CA LEU A 256 0.45 9.57 -8.51
C LEU A 256 -0.53 8.39 -8.46
N PHE A 257 -0.43 7.56 -7.43
CA PHE A 257 -1.51 6.65 -7.08
C PHE A 257 -2.01 7.01 -5.68
N LEU A 258 -3.32 7.22 -5.57
CA LEU A 258 -3.99 7.71 -4.37
C LEU A 258 -5.20 6.83 -4.08
N GLU A 259 -5.47 6.58 -2.80
CA GLU A 259 -6.66 5.86 -2.35
C GLU A 259 -7.12 6.39 -0.99
N THR A 260 -8.36 6.14 -0.61
CA THR A 260 -8.94 6.55 0.67
C THR A 260 -8.94 5.39 1.65
N SER A 261 -8.68 5.68 2.94
CA SER A 261 -8.63 4.67 3.99
C SER A 261 -9.99 4.03 4.31
N ASP A 262 -9.97 3.00 5.14
CA ASP A 262 -11.13 2.34 5.74
C ASP A 262 -11.96 3.25 6.66
N SER A 263 -11.43 4.41 7.06
CA SER A 263 -12.19 5.45 7.75
C SER A 263 -13.29 6.05 6.87
N LYS A 264 -13.22 5.83 5.54
CA LYS A 264 -14.19 6.34 4.55
C LYS A 264 -14.42 7.83 4.74
N PRO A 265 -13.38 8.68 4.51
CA PRO A 265 -13.47 10.11 4.78
C PRO A 265 -14.71 10.71 4.11
N THR A 266 -15.39 11.59 4.83
CA THR A 266 -16.56 12.28 4.26
C THR A 266 -16.16 13.09 3.02
N PRO A 267 -17.11 13.45 2.12
CA PRO A 267 -16.80 14.27 0.96
C PRO A 267 -16.09 15.59 1.30
N VAL A 268 -16.40 16.17 2.46
CA VAL A 268 -15.74 17.40 2.94
C VAL A 268 -14.28 17.15 3.33
N GLU A 269 -14.00 16.05 4.01
CA GLU A 269 -12.64 15.65 4.38
C GLU A 269 -11.83 15.29 3.14
N PHE A 270 -12.41 14.51 2.24
CA PHE A 270 -11.80 14.18 0.96
C PHE A 270 -11.46 15.42 0.13
N GLU A 271 -12.39 16.38 0.03
CA GLU A 271 -12.14 17.65 -0.67
C GLU A 271 -10.97 18.43 -0.04
N LYS A 272 -10.84 18.45 1.30
CA LYS A 272 -9.69 19.07 1.99
C LYS A 272 -8.37 18.37 1.67
N GLN A 273 -8.37 17.05 1.64
CA GLN A 273 -7.17 16.26 1.31
C GLN A 273 -6.70 16.57 -0.12
N ILE A 274 -7.60 16.54 -1.10
CA ILE A 274 -7.30 16.90 -2.50
C ILE A 274 -6.84 18.35 -2.61
N GLN A 275 -7.52 19.28 -1.90
CA GLN A 275 -7.15 20.69 -1.93
C GLN A 275 -5.74 20.93 -1.36
N THR A 276 -5.31 20.16 -0.37
CA THR A 276 -3.94 20.25 0.19
C THR A 276 -2.91 19.90 -0.87
N LEU A 277 -3.11 18.82 -1.62
CA LEU A 277 -2.20 18.44 -2.71
C LEU A 277 -2.21 19.45 -3.87
N LEU A 278 -3.36 20.06 -4.16
CA LEU A 278 -3.48 21.14 -5.15
C LEU A 278 -2.72 22.40 -4.70
N ASN A 279 -2.84 22.80 -3.44
CA ASN A 279 -2.15 23.98 -2.90
C ASN A 279 -0.62 23.84 -2.94
N LEU A 280 -0.10 22.61 -2.85
CA LEU A 280 1.32 22.30 -2.99
C LEU A 280 1.75 22.06 -4.45
N ASN A 281 0.86 22.21 -5.43
CA ASN A 281 1.06 21.90 -6.84
C ASN A 281 1.53 20.45 -7.11
N VAL A 282 1.27 19.52 -6.21
CA VAL A 282 1.62 18.10 -6.35
C VAL A 282 0.85 17.48 -7.52
N ILE A 283 -0.46 17.67 -7.53
CA ILE A 283 -1.36 17.15 -8.57
C ILE A 283 -1.04 17.75 -9.93
N GLN A 284 -0.95 19.07 -10.02
CA GLN A 284 -0.73 19.79 -11.28
C GLN A 284 0.63 19.46 -11.92
N SER A 285 1.63 19.12 -11.10
CA SER A 285 2.98 18.78 -11.58
C SER A 285 3.09 17.32 -12.02
N SER A 286 2.18 16.44 -11.58
CA SER A 286 2.25 15.03 -11.91
C SER A 286 1.73 14.72 -13.33
N ARG A 287 2.17 13.58 -13.88
CA ARG A 287 1.80 13.13 -15.23
C ARG A 287 0.38 12.61 -15.33
N ALA A 288 -0.09 11.97 -14.28
CA ALA A 288 -1.42 11.39 -14.15
C ALA A 288 -1.70 11.01 -12.70
N ILE A 289 -2.94 10.69 -12.40
CA ILE A 289 -3.38 10.09 -11.14
C ILE A 289 -4.03 8.74 -11.44
N LEU A 290 -3.64 7.73 -10.68
CA LEU A 290 -4.36 6.48 -10.50
C LEU A 290 -5.13 6.59 -9.19
N PHE A 291 -6.45 6.48 -9.23
CA PHE A 291 -7.25 6.62 -8.02
C PHE A 291 -7.95 5.31 -7.68
N GLY A 292 -7.70 4.80 -6.47
CA GLY A 292 -8.29 3.57 -5.95
C GLY A 292 -9.80 3.66 -5.82
N LYS A 293 -10.48 2.53 -5.98
CA LYS A 293 -11.91 2.39 -5.70
C LYS A 293 -12.18 2.77 -4.24
N PRO A 294 -13.18 3.60 -3.92
CA PRO A 294 -13.60 3.79 -2.53
C PRO A 294 -14.11 2.48 -1.92
N GLN A 295 -13.70 2.18 -0.68
CA GLN A 295 -14.13 0.96 0.01
C GLN A 295 -15.66 0.90 0.11
N ASP A 296 -16.24 -0.27 -0.25
CA ASP A 296 -17.69 -0.53 -0.27
C ASP A 296 -18.49 0.45 -1.16
N GLU A 297 -17.82 1.14 -2.10
CA GLU A 297 -18.39 2.22 -2.94
C GLU A 297 -18.99 3.40 -2.13
N VAL A 298 -18.60 3.55 -0.85
CA VAL A 298 -19.06 4.67 -0.01
C VAL A 298 -18.54 5.98 -0.59
N TYR A 299 -19.42 6.94 -0.80
CA TYR A 299 -19.14 8.24 -1.41
C TYR A 299 -18.53 8.19 -2.82
N PHE A 300 -18.74 7.09 -3.57
CA PHE A 300 -18.15 6.91 -4.91
C PHE A 300 -18.46 8.09 -5.84
N LYS A 301 -19.72 8.50 -5.93
CA LYS A 301 -20.15 9.60 -6.81
C LYS A 301 -19.64 10.95 -6.33
N GLU A 302 -19.69 11.19 -5.03
CA GLU A 302 -19.23 12.43 -4.42
C GLU A 302 -17.73 12.62 -4.62
N TYR A 303 -16.94 11.55 -4.49
CA TYR A 303 -15.50 11.62 -4.76
C TYR A 303 -15.22 11.87 -6.24
N GLU A 304 -15.93 11.18 -7.13
CA GLU A 304 -15.81 11.42 -8.57
C GLU A 304 -16.13 12.87 -8.94
N GLU A 305 -17.22 13.43 -8.40
CA GLU A 305 -17.62 14.81 -8.62
C GLU A 305 -16.59 15.82 -8.09
N ILE A 306 -16.01 15.58 -6.90
CA ILE A 306 -14.95 16.40 -6.32
C ILE A 306 -13.71 16.37 -7.24
N LEU A 307 -13.26 15.18 -7.68
CA LEU A 307 -12.13 15.05 -8.58
C LEU A 307 -12.37 15.81 -9.88
N ARG A 308 -13.54 15.65 -10.53
CA ARG A 308 -13.92 16.37 -11.75
C ARG A 308 -13.99 17.88 -11.54
N LYS A 309 -14.47 18.33 -10.39
CA LYS A 309 -14.61 19.75 -10.07
C LYS A 309 -13.28 20.41 -9.76
N LYS A 310 -12.42 19.75 -9.00
CA LYS A 310 -11.17 20.33 -8.46
C LYS A 310 -9.97 20.17 -9.38
N ILE A 311 -9.85 19.05 -10.08
CA ILE A 311 -8.72 18.74 -10.95
C ILE A 311 -9.17 18.97 -12.40
N LYS A 312 -8.51 19.87 -13.15
CA LYS A 312 -8.94 20.25 -14.49
C LYS A 312 -8.08 19.65 -15.60
N ASP A 313 -6.76 19.63 -15.39
CA ASP A 313 -5.81 19.32 -16.47
C ASP A 313 -5.11 17.97 -16.28
N THR A 314 -4.90 17.55 -15.04
CA THR A 314 -4.23 16.26 -14.75
C THR A 314 -5.18 15.10 -15.05
N PRO A 315 -4.81 14.16 -15.93
CA PRO A 315 -5.64 13.00 -16.25
C PRO A 315 -5.70 12.02 -15.07
N ILE A 316 -6.87 11.41 -14.87
CA ILE A 316 -7.10 10.46 -13.78
C ILE A 316 -7.66 9.18 -14.34
N LEU A 317 -7.09 8.04 -13.96
CA LEU A 317 -7.71 6.72 -14.09
C LEU A 317 -8.31 6.36 -12.73
N PHE A 318 -9.64 6.41 -12.64
CA PHE A 318 -10.43 6.25 -11.41
C PHE A 318 -10.99 4.84 -11.28
N ASN A 319 -11.43 4.47 -10.09
CA ASN A 319 -12.05 3.18 -9.77
C ASN A 319 -11.08 1.98 -9.87
N MET A 320 -9.81 2.18 -9.55
CA MET A 320 -8.80 1.12 -9.65
C MET A 320 -8.83 0.15 -8.45
N ASN A 321 -8.44 -1.09 -8.69
CA ASN A 321 -8.44 -2.16 -7.70
C ASN A 321 -7.17 -2.14 -6.83
N PHE A 322 -6.96 -1.11 -6.04
CA PHE A 322 -5.92 -1.04 -5.01
C PHE A 322 -6.38 -0.14 -3.86
N GLY A 323 -5.70 -0.22 -2.71
CA GLY A 323 -6.06 0.52 -1.50
C GLY A 323 -6.97 -0.31 -0.59
N HIS A 324 -8.03 0.29 -0.01
CA HIS A 324 -8.89 -0.41 0.94
C HIS A 324 -10.09 -1.12 0.31
N ALA A 325 -10.38 -0.87 -0.98
CA ALA A 325 -11.42 -1.61 -1.70
C ALA A 325 -10.89 -2.92 -2.28
N LEU A 326 -11.49 -4.01 -1.92
CA LEU A 326 -11.12 -5.36 -2.37
C LEU A 326 -11.71 -5.69 -3.76
N PRO A 327 -10.98 -6.44 -4.61
CA PRO A 327 -9.68 -7.08 -4.37
C PRO A 327 -8.50 -6.19 -4.77
N HIS A 328 -7.29 -6.55 -4.33
CA HIS A 328 -6.11 -5.71 -4.49
C HIS A 328 -5.18 -6.13 -5.63
N ALA A 329 -4.91 -5.20 -6.55
CA ALA A 329 -3.70 -5.20 -7.37
C ALA A 329 -2.48 -4.84 -6.51
N ILE A 330 -1.29 -5.14 -7.03
CA ILE A 330 -0.02 -4.70 -6.45
C ILE A 330 0.62 -3.69 -7.40
N LEU A 331 0.92 -2.49 -6.90
CA LEU A 331 1.58 -1.42 -7.62
C LEU A 331 3.07 -1.37 -7.26
N PRO A 332 3.99 -1.54 -8.25
CA PRO A 332 5.43 -1.44 -7.99
C PRO A 332 5.83 0.04 -7.77
N TYR A 333 6.07 0.41 -6.53
CA TYR A 333 6.44 1.75 -6.11
C TYR A 333 7.80 2.18 -6.67
N GLY A 334 7.90 3.37 -7.21
CA GLY A 334 9.13 3.91 -7.79
C GLY A 334 9.47 3.41 -9.20
N ARG A 335 8.70 2.46 -9.77
CA ARG A 335 8.90 1.92 -11.12
C ARG A 335 8.20 2.76 -12.19
N ASN A 336 8.77 2.71 -13.42
CA ASN A 336 8.15 3.36 -14.56
C ASN A 336 6.89 2.61 -15.00
N ALA A 337 5.84 3.37 -15.28
CA ALA A 337 4.58 2.85 -15.79
C ALA A 337 4.06 3.71 -16.95
N LYS A 338 3.24 3.08 -17.79
CA LYS A 338 2.43 3.71 -18.81
C LYS A 338 0.96 3.55 -18.43
N VAL A 339 0.22 4.66 -18.43
CA VAL A 339 -1.24 4.65 -18.27
C VAL A 339 -1.87 4.84 -19.64
N ASP A 340 -2.61 3.85 -20.09
CA ASP A 340 -3.34 3.89 -21.36
C ASP A 340 -4.83 4.17 -21.06
N PHE A 341 -5.24 5.39 -21.33
CA PHE A 341 -6.59 5.87 -21.04
C PHE A 341 -7.63 5.44 -22.10
N ASP A 342 -7.19 4.94 -23.25
CA ASP A 342 -8.09 4.37 -24.26
C ASP A 342 -8.42 2.91 -23.94
N ASN A 343 -7.41 2.13 -23.55
CA ASN A 343 -7.56 0.72 -23.20
C ASN A 343 -7.81 0.49 -21.71
N LEU A 344 -7.85 1.55 -20.89
CA LEU A 344 -8.08 1.50 -19.44
C LEU A 344 -7.12 0.53 -18.72
N THR A 345 -5.82 0.62 -19.03
CA THR A 345 -4.79 -0.26 -18.47
C THR A 345 -3.60 0.51 -17.93
N VAL A 346 -2.92 -0.08 -16.95
CA VAL A 346 -1.61 0.37 -16.49
C VAL A 346 -0.58 -0.70 -16.83
N GLU A 347 0.46 -0.33 -17.55
CA GLU A 347 1.56 -1.22 -17.93
C GLU A 347 2.83 -0.83 -17.19
N ILE A 348 3.46 -1.79 -16.52
CA ILE A 348 4.75 -1.60 -15.84
C ILE A 348 5.87 -1.81 -16.87
N LEU A 349 6.78 -0.84 -16.99
CA LEU A 349 7.75 -0.79 -18.08
C LEU A 349 9.10 -1.41 -17.74
N ASP A 350 9.47 -1.54 -16.44
CA ASP A 350 10.79 -1.99 -15.97
C ASP A 350 10.74 -2.92 -14.73
#